data_75be5281da2d87efe3044a75e86204e3
#
_entry.id   75be5281da2d87efe3044a75e86204e3
#
_cell.length_a   1.000
_cell.length_b   1.000
_cell.length_c   1.000
_cell.angle_alpha   90.00
_cell.angle_beta   90.00
_cell.angle_gamma   90.00
#
_symmetry.space_group_name_H-M   'P 1'
#
loop_
_entity.id
_entity.type
_entity.pdbx_description
1 polymer ?
#
loop_
_entity_poly.entity_id
_entity_poly.type
_entity_poly.pdbx_seq_one_letter_code
_entity_poly.pdbx_strand_id
1 'polypeptide(L)'
;MKIIRLLFAIALFTSTVNAQDISPWLFGQNHWMDSRDEGNRPGYLSTLWPEVGESGIKMVRIGGNGYEHRFPDNERLIGMIDSIRSIGAEPILQVPRNSSAKEATALVNFLNNNPEREPLEFWSIGNEPICNNEGEVDKVYDYLVRIAPAMKAADPSIKIFVFDACTFYPEAYKALCGGRLDITGKDKKGNWLIDGFSFHNYPNGRDFDRDDVVFTGPFKIRRQIIQLMGMMEEANSKHGRTGDAKLGWGLTEVNVTYINPDREIAGIGNPSFLGGQFIAEMYGLGLEFGAFTVNPWCLVETDRVQTDFGFLGLPSEFYPRSSYYHTQMMASHMKGRFLPSSSSNSFVRPIATADEDEIVVMIMNRDQYHAFEFDLILSGEGVSPKSLVIHADAGLDKVISDTIPNQTTQMFILSKTGEILKKYTYGISHNILNLPPDSE
;
A
#
# COMPACT_ATOMS: atom_id res chain seq x y z
N MET A 1 36.31 5.47 -47.90
CA MET A 1 35.86 5.40 -46.50
C MET A 1 34.37 5.77 -46.45
N LYS A 2 33.51 4.77 -46.32
CA LYS A 2 32.05 4.99 -46.16
C LYS A 2 31.73 4.97 -44.68
N ILE A 3 31.26 6.12 -44.14
CA ILE A 3 30.79 6.28 -42.78
C ILE A 3 29.38 5.73 -42.73
N ILE A 4 29.17 4.58 -42.06
CA ILE A 4 27.85 4.03 -41.76
C ILE A 4 27.33 4.75 -40.53
N ARG A 5 26.31 5.59 -40.68
CA ARG A 5 25.57 6.17 -39.58
C ARG A 5 24.58 5.11 -39.06
N LEU A 6 24.86 4.60 -37.89
CA LEU A 6 23.95 3.73 -37.13
C LEU A 6 22.90 4.62 -36.45
N LEU A 7 21.69 4.64 -36.98
CA LEU A 7 20.53 5.24 -36.32
C LEU A 7 20.04 4.27 -35.26
N PHE A 8 20.28 4.58 -34.00
CA PHE A 8 19.59 3.95 -32.89
C PHE A 8 18.15 4.48 -32.83
N ALA A 9 17.18 3.70 -33.26
CA ALA A 9 15.78 3.94 -32.98
C ALA A 9 15.52 3.56 -31.52
N ILE A 10 15.40 4.56 -30.64
CA ILE A 10 14.86 4.37 -29.31
C ILE A 10 13.35 4.18 -29.52
N ALA A 11 12.89 2.93 -29.46
CA ALA A 11 11.48 2.63 -29.37
C ALA A 11 11.02 3.07 -27.97
N LEU A 12 10.41 4.25 -27.89
CA LEU A 12 9.58 4.64 -26.76
C LEU A 12 8.40 3.66 -26.72
N PHE A 13 8.48 2.67 -25.84
CA PHE A 13 7.31 1.93 -25.42
C PHE A 13 6.44 2.89 -24.59
N THR A 14 5.57 3.60 -25.26
CA THR A 14 4.38 4.15 -24.63
C THR A 14 3.45 2.96 -24.34
N SER A 15 3.65 2.29 -23.22
CA SER A 15 2.60 1.46 -22.67
C SER A 15 1.43 2.41 -22.37
N THR A 16 0.39 2.35 -23.19
CA THR A 16 -0.92 2.86 -22.80
C THR A 16 -1.29 2.11 -21.54
N VAL A 17 -1.07 2.72 -20.38
CA VAL A 17 -1.66 2.26 -19.14
C VAL A 17 -3.16 2.39 -19.40
N ASN A 18 -3.83 1.27 -19.68
CA ASN A 18 -5.27 1.25 -19.67
C ASN A 18 -5.68 1.81 -18.30
N ALA A 19 -6.54 2.82 -18.28
CA ALA A 19 -7.06 3.42 -17.06
C ALA A 19 -7.74 2.29 -16.28
N GLN A 20 -7.00 1.70 -15.33
CA GLN A 20 -7.54 0.70 -14.44
C GLN A 20 -8.21 1.45 -13.30
N ASP A 21 -9.43 1.04 -12.97
CA ASP A 21 -10.14 1.58 -11.82
C ASP A 21 -9.34 1.31 -10.55
N ILE A 22 -9.32 2.29 -9.68
CA ILE A 22 -8.65 2.20 -8.37
C ILE A 22 -9.37 1.14 -7.53
N SER A 23 -8.59 0.21 -6.98
CA SER A 23 -9.12 -0.81 -6.07
C SER A 23 -9.86 -0.14 -4.89
N PRO A 24 -11.08 -0.56 -4.57
CA PRO A 24 -11.79 -0.07 -3.38
C PRO A 24 -11.06 -0.41 -2.08
N TRP A 25 -10.14 -1.37 -2.11
CA TRP A 25 -9.36 -1.88 -0.99
C TRP A 25 -7.93 -1.32 -0.92
N LEU A 26 -7.61 -0.32 -1.77
CA LEU A 26 -6.25 0.19 -1.91
C LEU A 26 -5.68 0.72 -0.60
N PHE A 27 -6.46 1.54 0.11
CA PHE A 27 -6.03 2.20 1.35
C PHE A 27 -6.21 1.25 2.52
N GLY A 28 -5.13 0.58 2.91
CA GLY A 28 -5.14 -0.42 3.96
C GLY A 28 -4.22 -0.10 5.13
N GLN A 29 -4.25 -0.98 6.13
CA GLN A 29 -3.40 -0.96 7.31
C GLN A 29 -3.16 -2.37 7.83
N ASN A 30 -2.23 -2.54 8.77
CA ASN A 30 -1.97 -3.79 9.45
C ASN A 30 -2.48 -3.75 10.89
N HIS A 31 -3.17 -4.82 11.30
CA HIS A 31 -3.48 -5.10 12.69
C HIS A 31 -2.33 -5.90 13.29
N TRP A 32 -1.67 -5.34 14.29
CA TRP A 32 -0.62 -6.07 14.99
C TRP A 32 -1.17 -6.84 16.20
N MET A 33 -0.74 -8.08 16.38
CA MET A 33 -1.18 -8.97 17.46
C MET A 33 -1.07 -8.35 18.86
N ASP A 34 -0.01 -7.57 19.08
CA ASP A 34 0.27 -6.96 20.37
C ASP A 34 -0.30 -5.53 20.52
N SER A 35 -1.12 -5.06 19.58
CA SER A 35 -1.74 -3.72 19.60
C SER A 35 -2.72 -3.50 20.78
N ARG A 36 -2.87 -4.49 21.64
CA ARG A 36 -3.79 -4.44 22.78
C ARG A 36 -5.20 -4.07 22.34
N ASP A 37 -5.74 -4.89 21.47
CA ASP A 37 -7.12 -4.80 21.00
C ASP A 37 -8.15 -5.17 22.07
N GLU A 38 -7.70 -5.71 23.21
CA GLU A 38 -8.53 -6.09 24.34
C GLU A 38 -8.48 -5.07 25.48
N GLY A 39 -9.63 -4.78 26.07
CA GLY A 39 -9.78 -3.89 27.22
C GLY A 39 -10.20 -2.46 26.86
N ASN A 40 -10.63 -1.70 27.86
CA ASN A 40 -11.23 -0.37 27.70
C ASN A 40 -10.29 0.75 28.16
N ARG A 41 -8.98 0.61 27.99
CA ARG A 41 -8.05 1.68 28.33
C ARG A 41 -7.90 2.64 27.16
N PRO A 42 -7.91 3.95 27.39
CA PRO A 42 -7.60 4.91 26.34
C PRO A 42 -6.29 4.59 25.64
N GLY A 43 -6.27 4.72 24.31
CA GLY A 43 -5.10 4.41 23.47
C GLY A 43 -4.95 2.94 23.08
N TYR A 44 -5.79 2.03 23.58
CA TYR A 44 -5.83 0.65 23.07
C TYR A 44 -6.66 0.60 21.79
N LEU A 45 -6.28 -0.27 20.85
CA LEU A 45 -6.96 -0.38 19.57
C LEU A 45 -8.47 -0.62 19.72
N SER A 46 -8.89 -1.40 20.73
CA SER A 46 -10.30 -1.60 21.07
C SER A 46 -11.08 -0.31 21.32
N THR A 47 -10.41 0.77 21.73
CA THR A 47 -11.01 2.09 21.96
C THR A 47 -10.80 3.07 20.83
N LEU A 48 -10.00 2.73 19.82
CA LEU A 48 -9.56 3.60 18.74
C LEU A 48 -10.22 3.30 17.39
N TRP A 49 -11.05 2.28 17.31
CA TRP A 49 -11.72 1.93 16.04
C TRP A 49 -12.52 3.08 15.41
N PRO A 50 -13.23 3.94 16.18
CA PRO A 50 -13.86 5.11 15.56
C PRO A 50 -12.85 6.04 14.87
N GLU A 51 -11.73 6.34 15.54
CA GLU A 51 -10.63 7.15 14.99
C GLU A 51 -10.02 6.49 13.74
N VAL A 52 -9.78 5.17 13.80
CA VAL A 52 -9.31 4.41 12.65
C VAL A 52 -10.29 4.54 11.48
N GLY A 53 -11.60 4.45 11.75
CA GLY A 53 -12.64 4.60 10.73
C GLY A 53 -12.65 5.97 10.06
N GLU A 54 -12.39 7.04 10.82
CA GLU A 54 -12.28 8.41 10.29
C GLU A 54 -11.12 8.59 9.29
N SER A 55 -10.11 7.72 9.35
CA SER A 55 -9.03 7.73 8.36
C SER A 55 -9.45 7.31 6.95
N GLY A 56 -10.62 6.67 6.82
CA GLY A 56 -11.16 6.22 5.54
C GLY A 56 -10.53 4.94 4.97
N ILE A 57 -9.68 4.23 5.73
CA ILE A 57 -9.12 2.95 5.28
C ILE A 57 -10.21 1.93 4.98
N LYS A 58 -9.92 1.04 4.02
CA LYS A 58 -10.88 0.04 3.52
C LYS A 58 -10.39 -1.39 3.61
N MET A 59 -9.14 -1.61 3.99
CA MET A 59 -8.55 -2.93 4.18
C MET A 59 -7.75 -2.97 5.48
N VAL A 60 -7.89 -4.03 6.28
CA VAL A 60 -7.02 -4.27 7.43
C VAL A 60 -6.47 -5.69 7.38
N ARG A 61 -5.15 -5.81 7.30
CA ARG A 61 -4.49 -7.12 7.33
C ARG A 61 -4.35 -7.60 8.77
N ILE A 62 -4.97 -8.72 9.07
CA ILE A 62 -4.77 -9.52 10.28
C ILE A 62 -3.62 -10.49 9.98
N GLY A 63 -2.40 -10.05 10.30
CA GLY A 63 -1.20 -10.80 9.89
C GLY A 63 0.07 -10.33 10.59
N GLY A 64 1.20 -10.83 10.13
CA GLY A 64 2.52 -10.56 10.68
C GLY A 64 3.10 -11.74 11.46
N ASN A 65 4.35 -11.60 11.93
CA ASN A 65 5.06 -12.67 12.63
C ASN A 65 4.35 -13.16 13.91
N GLY A 66 3.64 -12.29 14.60
CA GLY A 66 2.87 -12.66 15.79
C GLY A 66 1.85 -13.76 15.50
N TYR A 67 1.18 -13.67 14.36
CA TYR A 67 0.14 -14.62 13.94
C TYR A 67 0.70 -15.99 13.49
N GLU A 68 1.95 -16.08 13.07
CA GLU A 68 2.61 -17.37 12.79
C GLU A 68 2.78 -18.23 14.04
N HIS A 69 2.90 -17.61 15.21
CA HIS A 69 3.24 -18.30 16.47
C HIS A 69 2.11 -18.28 17.50
N ARG A 70 1.21 -17.31 17.42
CA ARG A 70 0.13 -17.06 18.39
C ARG A 70 -1.15 -16.71 17.64
N PHE A 71 -1.63 -17.64 16.82
CA PHE A 71 -2.89 -17.42 16.10
C PHE A 71 -4.03 -17.24 17.11
N PRO A 72 -4.92 -16.24 16.95
CA PRO A 72 -6.01 -15.98 17.88
C PRO A 72 -6.98 -17.15 17.92
N ASP A 73 -7.65 -17.34 19.07
CA ASP A 73 -8.79 -18.23 19.13
C ASP A 73 -9.98 -17.69 18.33
N ASN A 74 -11.01 -18.50 18.20
CA ASN A 74 -12.16 -18.18 17.36
C ASN A 74 -12.92 -16.93 17.83
N GLU A 75 -13.06 -16.73 19.12
CA GLU A 75 -13.80 -15.60 19.70
C GLU A 75 -13.08 -14.29 19.44
N ARG A 76 -11.77 -14.26 19.71
CA ARG A 76 -10.92 -13.11 19.43
C ARG A 76 -10.87 -12.79 17.94
N LEU A 77 -10.71 -13.82 17.09
CA LEU A 77 -10.67 -13.64 15.63
C LEU A 77 -11.95 -13.00 15.10
N ILE A 78 -13.10 -13.47 15.58
CA ILE A 78 -14.40 -12.90 15.24
C ILE A 78 -14.48 -11.45 15.71
N GLY A 79 -14.08 -11.15 16.94
CA GLY A 79 -14.08 -9.78 17.48
C GLY A 79 -13.24 -8.83 16.66
N MET A 80 -12.07 -9.28 16.18
CA MET A 80 -11.19 -8.50 15.28
C MET A 80 -11.87 -8.23 13.93
N ILE A 81 -12.45 -9.25 13.30
CA ILE A 81 -13.18 -9.13 12.03
C ILE A 81 -14.36 -8.17 12.18
N ASP A 82 -15.17 -8.32 13.23
CA ASP A 82 -16.32 -7.48 13.49
C ASP A 82 -15.90 -6.02 13.73
N SER A 83 -14.82 -5.78 14.46
CA SER A 83 -14.27 -4.43 14.68
C SER A 83 -13.81 -3.77 13.37
N ILE A 84 -13.13 -4.51 12.52
CA ILE A 84 -12.70 -4.03 11.19
C ILE A 84 -13.92 -3.69 10.33
N ARG A 85 -14.91 -4.56 10.29
CA ARG A 85 -16.14 -4.34 9.50
C ARG A 85 -17.00 -3.20 10.05
N SER A 86 -16.95 -2.95 11.37
CA SER A 86 -17.69 -1.85 11.99
C SER A 86 -17.30 -0.47 11.48
N ILE A 87 -16.09 -0.32 10.93
CA ILE A 87 -15.59 0.92 10.31
C ILE A 87 -15.74 0.93 8.77
N GLY A 88 -16.42 -0.06 8.18
CA GLY A 88 -16.60 -0.18 6.73
C GLY A 88 -15.34 -0.58 5.98
N ALA A 89 -14.42 -1.30 6.64
CA ALA A 89 -13.24 -1.91 6.06
C ALA A 89 -13.41 -3.44 5.99
N GLU A 90 -12.66 -4.10 5.09
CA GLU A 90 -12.61 -5.56 5.00
C GLU A 90 -11.29 -6.11 5.54
N PRO A 91 -11.32 -7.24 6.24
CA PRO A 91 -10.10 -7.89 6.66
C PRO A 91 -9.48 -8.74 5.55
N ILE A 92 -8.14 -8.79 5.50
CA ILE A 92 -7.37 -9.85 4.85
C ILE A 92 -6.69 -10.67 5.93
N LEU A 93 -7.00 -11.97 6.00
CA LEU A 93 -6.56 -12.85 7.07
C LEU A 93 -5.39 -13.73 6.63
N GLN A 94 -4.31 -13.68 7.40
CA GLN A 94 -3.17 -14.58 7.23
C GLN A 94 -3.45 -15.95 7.84
N VAL A 95 -3.29 -17.02 7.03
CA VAL A 95 -3.21 -18.40 7.51
C VAL A 95 -1.75 -18.72 7.83
N PRO A 96 -1.41 -19.24 9.03
CA PRO A 96 -0.04 -19.60 9.35
C PRO A 96 0.54 -20.64 8.37
N ARG A 97 1.79 -20.44 7.94
CA ARG A 97 2.48 -21.33 6.97
C ARG A 97 2.64 -22.77 7.45
N ASN A 98 2.62 -22.97 8.77
CA ASN A 98 2.72 -24.31 9.37
C ASN A 98 1.37 -25.03 9.48
N SER A 99 0.26 -24.38 9.10
CA SER A 99 -1.05 -25.02 9.11
C SER A 99 -1.09 -26.24 8.20
N SER A 100 -1.76 -27.28 8.65
CA SER A 100 -2.12 -28.41 7.80
C SER A 100 -3.25 -28.03 6.84
N ALA A 101 -3.43 -28.77 5.77
CA ALA A 101 -4.58 -28.64 4.88
C ALA A 101 -5.92 -28.72 5.64
N LYS A 102 -6.01 -29.61 6.66
CA LYS A 102 -7.22 -29.78 7.48
C LYS A 102 -7.52 -28.54 8.33
N GLU A 103 -6.51 -27.95 8.95
CA GLU A 103 -6.66 -26.74 9.76
C GLU A 103 -7.06 -25.54 8.90
N ALA A 104 -6.42 -25.35 7.74
CA ALA A 104 -6.78 -24.30 6.80
C ALA A 104 -8.23 -24.45 6.28
N THR A 105 -8.64 -25.68 5.91
CA THR A 105 -10.03 -25.99 5.54
C THR A 105 -10.99 -25.67 6.68
N ALA A 106 -10.65 -26.07 7.91
CA ALA A 106 -11.51 -25.83 9.07
C ALA A 106 -11.70 -24.34 9.36
N LEU A 107 -10.63 -23.54 9.20
CA LEU A 107 -10.68 -22.10 9.39
C LEU A 107 -11.58 -21.42 8.35
N VAL A 108 -11.42 -21.74 7.06
CA VAL A 108 -12.29 -21.21 5.99
C VAL A 108 -13.75 -21.60 6.24
N ASN A 109 -14.03 -22.88 6.56
CA ASN A 109 -15.38 -23.33 6.87
C ASN A 109 -15.97 -22.62 8.10
N PHE A 110 -15.17 -22.39 9.13
CA PHE A 110 -15.61 -21.71 10.33
C PHE A 110 -16.05 -20.27 10.05
N LEU A 111 -15.31 -19.55 9.23
CA LEU A 111 -15.61 -18.13 8.91
C LEU A 111 -16.67 -18.00 7.81
N ASN A 112 -16.67 -18.87 6.79
CA ASN A 112 -17.47 -18.66 5.60
C ASN A 112 -18.76 -19.50 5.56
N ASN A 113 -18.90 -20.57 6.35
CA ASN A 113 -20.12 -21.37 6.37
C ASN A 113 -21.10 -20.96 7.48
N ASN A 114 -20.89 -19.85 8.13
CA ASN A 114 -21.82 -19.31 9.12
C ASN A 114 -22.88 -18.43 8.40
N PRO A 115 -24.17 -18.81 8.36
CA PRO A 115 -25.19 -18.02 7.67
C PRO A 115 -25.52 -16.70 8.35
N GLU A 116 -25.07 -16.47 9.58
CA GLU A 116 -25.28 -15.23 10.34
C GLU A 116 -24.18 -14.21 10.13
N ARG A 117 -23.14 -14.56 9.34
CA ARG A 117 -21.96 -13.72 9.10
C ARG A 117 -21.66 -13.60 7.62
N GLU A 118 -21.19 -12.44 7.23
CA GLU A 118 -20.65 -12.24 5.90
C GLU A 118 -19.35 -13.05 5.74
N PRO A 119 -19.21 -13.85 4.67
CA PRO A 119 -18.00 -14.63 4.41
C PRO A 119 -16.76 -13.73 4.31
N LEU A 120 -15.61 -14.25 4.74
CA LEU A 120 -14.33 -13.58 4.54
C LEU A 120 -13.81 -13.87 3.14
N GLU A 121 -13.68 -12.82 2.33
CA GLU A 121 -13.25 -12.96 0.94
C GLU A 121 -11.72 -13.05 0.82
N PHE A 122 -10.97 -12.24 1.57
CA PHE A 122 -9.54 -12.02 1.35
C PHE A 122 -8.65 -12.76 2.35
N TRP A 123 -7.65 -13.47 1.81
CA TRP A 123 -6.76 -14.32 2.58
C TRP A 123 -5.31 -14.18 2.12
N SER A 124 -4.38 -14.39 3.06
CA SER A 124 -2.96 -14.61 2.73
C SER A 124 -2.45 -15.90 3.39
N ILE A 125 -1.30 -16.41 2.96
CA ILE A 125 -0.71 -17.66 3.50
C ILE A 125 0.74 -17.41 3.86
N GLY A 126 1.01 -17.48 5.17
CA GLY A 126 2.33 -17.25 5.74
C GLY A 126 2.72 -15.79 5.82
N ASN A 127 3.74 -15.50 6.63
CA ASN A 127 4.36 -14.19 6.77
C ASN A 127 5.87 -14.31 6.70
N GLU A 128 6.50 -13.49 5.88
CA GLU A 128 7.95 -13.34 5.75
C GLU A 128 8.72 -14.67 5.73
N PRO A 129 8.33 -15.61 4.86
CA PRO A 129 8.94 -16.94 4.85
C PRO A 129 10.39 -16.93 4.42
N ILE A 130 10.80 -15.88 3.69
CA ILE A 130 12.16 -15.64 3.24
C ILE A 130 12.54 -14.21 3.60
N CYS A 131 13.59 -14.06 4.44
CA CYS A 131 14.13 -12.75 4.81
C CYS A 131 15.60 -12.57 4.42
N ASN A 132 16.38 -13.63 4.32
CA ASN A 132 17.81 -13.51 4.02
C ASN A 132 18.33 -14.63 3.11
N ASN A 133 17.49 -15.58 2.72
CA ASN A 133 17.89 -16.75 1.92
C ASN A 133 16.87 -17.05 0.84
N GLU A 134 17.03 -16.43 -0.32
CA GLU A 134 16.16 -16.63 -1.49
C GLU A 134 16.08 -18.10 -1.96
N GLY A 135 17.10 -18.91 -1.66
CA GLY A 135 17.13 -20.33 -1.96
C GLY A 135 16.10 -21.18 -1.21
N GLU A 136 15.41 -20.62 -0.21
CA GLU A 136 14.36 -21.32 0.54
C GLU A 136 12.98 -21.30 -0.15
N VAL A 137 12.87 -20.82 -1.36
CA VAL A 137 11.61 -20.73 -2.12
C VAL A 137 10.92 -22.09 -2.31
N ASP A 138 11.66 -23.20 -2.33
CA ASP A 138 11.08 -24.55 -2.39
C ASP A 138 10.22 -24.85 -1.15
N LYS A 139 10.62 -24.41 0.03
CA LYS A 139 9.82 -24.55 1.26
C LYS A 139 8.53 -23.71 1.19
N VAL A 140 8.59 -22.54 0.53
CA VAL A 140 7.42 -21.72 0.28
C VAL A 140 6.44 -22.42 -0.63
N TYR A 141 6.93 -22.96 -1.75
CA TYR A 141 6.11 -23.76 -2.65
C TYR A 141 5.43 -24.94 -1.93
N ASP A 142 6.16 -25.67 -1.09
CA ASP A 142 5.64 -26.84 -0.38
C ASP A 142 4.44 -26.53 0.52
N TYR A 143 4.45 -25.41 1.26
CA TYR A 143 3.30 -25.06 2.07
C TYR A 143 2.16 -24.43 1.24
N LEU A 144 2.46 -23.67 0.21
CA LEU A 144 1.44 -23.08 -0.65
C LEU A 144 0.62 -24.14 -1.39
N VAL A 145 1.27 -25.14 -2.01
CA VAL A 145 0.57 -26.22 -2.72
C VAL A 145 -0.17 -27.18 -1.77
N ARG A 146 0.13 -27.15 -0.47
CA ARG A 146 -0.62 -27.88 0.56
C ARG A 146 -1.84 -27.11 1.04
N ILE A 147 -1.71 -25.80 1.28
CA ILE A 147 -2.72 -24.97 1.95
C ILE A 147 -3.71 -24.38 0.96
N ALA A 148 -3.26 -23.71 -0.11
CA ALA A 148 -4.13 -22.99 -1.03
C ALA A 148 -5.21 -23.88 -1.69
N PRO A 149 -4.90 -25.10 -2.21
CA PRO A 149 -5.95 -25.97 -2.76
C PRO A 149 -6.98 -26.41 -1.73
N ALA A 150 -6.56 -26.59 -0.47
CA ALA A 150 -7.45 -26.99 0.62
C ALA A 150 -8.43 -25.84 0.98
N MET A 151 -7.95 -24.61 1.01
CA MET A 151 -8.76 -23.42 1.22
C MET A 151 -9.75 -23.22 0.07
N LYS A 152 -9.29 -23.26 -1.19
CA LYS A 152 -10.15 -23.15 -2.39
C LYS A 152 -11.14 -24.30 -2.53
N ALA A 153 -10.83 -25.48 -1.97
CA ALA A 153 -11.77 -26.58 -1.94
C ALA A 153 -12.88 -26.41 -0.90
N ALA A 154 -12.61 -25.67 0.18
CA ALA A 154 -13.60 -25.30 1.19
C ALA A 154 -14.52 -24.18 0.68
N ASP A 155 -13.93 -23.16 0.06
CA ASP A 155 -14.64 -22.06 -0.56
C ASP A 155 -13.89 -21.57 -1.81
N PRO A 156 -14.38 -21.86 -3.03
CA PRO A 156 -13.69 -21.44 -4.26
C PRO A 156 -13.80 -19.94 -4.57
N SER A 157 -14.66 -19.21 -3.88
CA SER A 157 -14.86 -17.76 -4.09
C SER A 157 -13.79 -16.91 -3.42
N ILE A 158 -13.10 -17.42 -2.40
CA ILE A 158 -12.08 -16.66 -1.67
C ILE A 158 -10.93 -16.22 -2.58
N LYS A 159 -10.33 -15.09 -2.24
CA LYS A 159 -9.15 -14.54 -2.92
C LYS A 159 -7.91 -14.74 -2.06
N ILE A 160 -6.88 -15.35 -2.63
CA ILE A 160 -5.65 -15.70 -1.90
C ILE A 160 -4.48 -14.92 -2.49
N PHE A 161 -3.88 -14.05 -1.68
CA PHE A 161 -2.63 -13.35 -1.99
C PHE A 161 -1.48 -14.03 -1.27
N VAL A 162 -0.33 -14.15 -1.94
CA VAL A 162 0.76 -14.96 -1.39
C VAL A 162 2.12 -14.32 -1.53
N PHE A 163 2.97 -14.87 -0.76
CA PHE A 163 4.40 -14.75 -0.66
C PHE A 163 4.87 -13.63 0.27
N ASP A 164 4.08 -12.74 0.77
CA ASP A 164 4.43 -11.78 1.85
C ASP A 164 5.91 -11.84 2.30
N ALA A 165 6.86 -11.80 1.33
CA ALA A 165 8.30 -11.89 1.63
C ALA A 165 8.81 -10.55 2.18
N CYS A 166 9.83 -10.58 3.07
CA CYS A 166 10.39 -9.38 3.72
C CYS A 166 10.81 -8.25 2.76
N THR A 167 11.06 -8.61 1.51
CA THR A 167 11.34 -7.69 0.42
C THR A 167 11.07 -8.41 -0.91
N PHE A 168 11.16 -7.69 -2.01
CA PHE A 168 11.05 -8.31 -3.33
C PHE A 168 12.31 -9.12 -3.66
N TYR A 169 12.16 -10.43 -3.85
CA TYR A 169 13.20 -11.39 -4.24
C TYR A 169 12.94 -11.87 -5.69
N PRO A 170 13.59 -11.29 -6.69
CA PRO A 170 13.27 -11.52 -8.11
C PRO A 170 13.27 -12.99 -8.53
N GLU A 171 14.26 -13.78 -8.10
CA GLU A 171 14.38 -15.18 -8.49
C GLU A 171 13.33 -16.06 -7.80
N ALA A 172 12.96 -15.76 -6.55
CA ALA A 172 11.90 -16.47 -5.86
C ALA A 172 10.53 -16.17 -6.48
N TYR A 173 10.23 -14.89 -6.76
CA TYR A 173 8.99 -14.54 -7.46
C TYR A 173 8.94 -15.17 -8.85
N LYS A 174 10.02 -15.13 -9.63
CA LYS A 174 10.11 -15.78 -10.92
C LYS A 174 9.88 -17.29 -10.84
N ALA A 175 10.38 -17.95 -9.80
CA ALA A 175 10.16 -19.38 -9.61
C ALA A 175 8.68 -19.70 -9.36
N LEU A 176 7.98 -18.91 -8.54
CA LEU A 176 6.59 -19.13 -8.16
C LEU A 176 5.59 -18.60 -9.19
N CYS A 177 5.94 -17.53 -9.91
CA CYS A 177 5.08 -16.85 -10.87
C CYS A 177 5.38 -17.34 -12.30
N GLY A 178 4.80 -18.48 -12.67
CA GLY A 178 4.96 -19.08 -14.00
C GLY A 178 6.26 -19.86 -14.22
N GLY A 179 7.19 -19.89 -13.25
CA GLY A 179 8.50 -20.54 -13.36
C GLY A 179 8.51 -22.02 -12.93
N ARG A 180 9.64 -22.48 -12.35
CA ARG A 180 9.86 -23.90 -11.99
C ARG A 180 8.95 -24.41 -10.86
N LEU A 181 8.46 -23.53 -10.01
CA LEU A 181 7.58 -23.80 -8.87
C LEU A 181 6.24 -23.07 -9.06
N ASP A 182 5.73 -23.10 -10.25
CA ASP A 182 4.57 -22.33 -10.66
C ASP A 182 3.31 -22.65 -9.83
N ILE A 183 2.78 -21.64 -9.15
CA ILE A 183 1.54 -21.71 -8.36
C ILE A 183 0.41 -20.87 -8.98
N THR A 184 0.61 -20.32 -10.18
CA THR A 184 -0.35 -19.43 -10.82
C THR A 184 -1.38 -20.18 -11.67
N GLY A 185 -1.27 -21.50 -11.76
CA GLY A 185 -2.19 -22.37 -12.48
C GLY A 185 -3.44 -22.73 -11.67
N LYS A 186 -4.17 -23.71 -12.19
CA LYS A 186 -5.37 -24.27 -11.56
C LYS A 186 -5.08 -25.59 -10.85
N ASP A 187 -5.86 -25.87 -9.81
CA ASP A 187 -5.90 -27.17 -9.16
C ASP A 187 -6.61 -28.23 -10.03
N LYS A 188 -6.66 -29.47 -9.55
CA LYS A 188 -7.33 -30.58 -10.26
C LYS A 188 -8.85 -30.40 -10.39
N LYS A 189 -9.46 -29.48 -9.63
CA LYS A 189 -10.89 -29.17 -9.67
C LYS A 189 -11.20 -27.97 -10.58
N GLY A 190 -10.15 -27.30 -11.11
CA GLY A 190 -10.28 -26.16 -12.00
C GLY A 190 -10.26 -24.81 -11.29
N ASN A 191 -10.05 -24.75 -9.97
CA ASN A 191 -9.93 -23.50 -9.22
C ASN A 191 -8.54 -22.91 -9.39
N TRP A 192 -8.43 -21.59 -9.53
CA TRP A 192 -7.14 -20.91 -9.44
C TRP A 192 -6.54 -21.10 -8.04
N LEU A 193 -5.27 -21.48 -7.96
CA LEU A 193 -4.61 -21.71 -6.68
C LEU A 193 -4.46 -20.43 -5.87
N ILE A 194 -4.12 -19.34 -6.55
CA ILE A 194 -3.93 -18.01 -5.96
C ILE A 194 -4.57 -16.94 -6.85
N ASP A 195 -4.82 -15.78 -6.28
CA ASP A 195 -5.38 -14.63 -6.98
C ASP A 195 -4.37 -13.49 -7.14
N GLY A 196 -3.26 -13.51 -6.42
CA GLY A 196 -2.22 -12.50 -6.56
C GLY A 196 -0.98 -12.75 -5.73
N PHE A 197 -0.02 -11.85 -5.91
CA PHE A 197 1.23 -11.81 -5.14
C PHE A 197 1.29 -10.58 -4.25
N SER A 198 1.95 -10.72 -3.12
CA SER A 198 2.23 -9.64 -2.19
C SER A 198 3.67 -9.68 -1.71
N PHE A 199 4.19 -8.54 -1.28
CA PHE A 199 5.51 -8.45 -0.66
C PHE A 199 5.53 -7.34 0.39
N HIS A 200 6.56 -7.35 1.23
CA HIS A 200 6.83 -6.30 2.21
C HIS A 200 8.01 -5.43 1.74
N ASN A 201 8.09 -4.22 2.25
CA ASN A 201 9.27 -3.41 2.03
C ASN A 201 9.50 -2.38 3.14
N TYR A 202 10.70 -2.41 3.68
CA TYR A 202 11.25 -1.44 4.61
C TYR A 202 12.59 -0.97 4.05
N PRO A 203 12.61 0.01 3.13
CA PRO A 203 13.76 0.29 2.29
C PRO A 203 15.01 0.75 3.06
N ASN A 204 14.84 1.31 4.26
CA ASN A 204 15.96 1.67 5.13
C ASN A 204 16.52 0.46 5.93
N GLY A 205 15.75 -0.62 6.06
CA GLY A 205 16.19 -1.77 6.84
C GLY A 205 16.44 -1.41 8.30
N ARG A 206 17.65 -1.67 8.78
CA ARG A 206 18.14 -1.31 10.12
C ARG A 206 18.85 0.04 10.18
N ASP A 207 19.17 0.59 9.02
CA ASP A 207 20.00 1.76 8.88
C ASP A 207 19.14 3.02 8.96
N PHE A 208 19.00 3.60 10.13
CA PHE A 208 18.19 4.79 10.38
C PHE A 208 18.97 6.10 10.27
N ASP A 209 20.26 6.02 10.00
CA ASP A 209 21.08 7.21 9.71
C ASP A 209 21.02 7.61 8.23
N ARG A 210 20.28 6.87 7.42
CA ARG A 210 20.12 7.11 5.98
C ARG A 210 18.88 7.92 5.67
N ASP A 211 19.03 9.22 5.70
CA ASP A 211 17.97 10.18 5.36
C ASP A 211 17.55 10.17 3.86
N ASP A 212 18.44 9.66 2.99
CA ASP A 212 18.14 9.54 1.57
C ASP A 212 17.00 8.54 1.25
N VAL A 213 16.68 7.63 2.16
CA VAL A 213 15.75 6.53 1.89
C VAL A 213 14.31 6.99 1.75
N VAL A 214 13.86 7.97 2.51
CA VAL A 214 12.51 8.58 2.32
C VAL A 214 12.38 9.22 0.95
N PHE A 215 13.48 9.55 0.29
CA PHE A 215 13.51 10.13 -1.06
C PHE A 215 13.72 9.10 -2.16
N THR A 216 14.56 8.09 -1.91
CA THR A 216 15.00 7.10 -2.91
C THR A 216 14.26 5.77 -2.81
N GLY A 217 13.75 5.42 -1.62
CA GLY A 217 13.01 4.19 -1.37
C GLY A 217 11.83 3.98 -2.34
N PRO A 218 10.99 4.98 -2.59
CA PRO A 218 9.89 4.87 -3.52
C PRO A 218 10.31 4.46 -4.95
N PHE A 219 11.44 4.96 -5.44
CA PHE A 219 11.97 4.56 -6.77
C PHE A 219 12.44 3.11 -6.79
N LYS A 220 13.00 2.62 -5.69
CA LYS A 220 13.38 1.22 -5.55
C LYS A 220 12.15 0.32 -5.59
N ILE A 221 11.14 0.65 -4.80
CA ILE A 221 9.88 -0.11 -4.72
C ILE A 221 9.15 -0.08 -6.07
N ARG A 222 9.08 1.09 -6.72
CA ARG A 222 8.52 1.22 -8.07
C ARG A 222 9.14 0.22 -9.07
N ARG A 223 10.47 0.08 -9.09
CA ARG A 223 11.14 -0.88 -9.97
C ARG A 223 10.78 -2.33 -9.64
N GLN A 224 10.63 -2.65 -8.36
CA GLN A 224 10.22 -3.97 -7.90
C GLN A 224 8.78 -4.30 -8.35
N ILE A 225 7.86 -3.34 -8.24
CA ILE A 225 6.49 -3.48 -8.73
C ILE A 225 6.47 -3.74 -10.24
N ILE A 226 7.21 -2.96 -11.03
CA ILE A 226 7.30 -3.15 -12.49
C ILE A 226 7.80 -4.55 -12.84
N GLN A 227 8.82 -5.05 -12.14
CA GLN A 227 9.33 -6.41 -12.35
C GLN A 227 8.27 -7.48 -12.00
N LEU A 228 7.57 -7.33 -10.87
CA LEU A 228 6.50 -8.25 -10.47
C LEU A 228 5.37 -8.27 -11.49
N MET A 229 4.91 -7.10 -11.93
CA MET A 229 3.85 -6.99 -12.94
C MET A 229 4.24 -7.67 -14.26
N GLY A 230 5.50 -7.54 -14.70
CA GLY A 230 6.00 -8.25 -15.88
C GLY A 230 5.91 -9.77 -15.72
N MET A 231 6.33 -10.31 -14.57
CA MET A 231 6.22 -11.76 -14.27
C MET A 231 4.76 -12.21 -14.22
N MET A 232 3.86 -11.43 -13.62
CA MET A 232 2.43 -11.75 -13.56
C MET A 232 1.77 -11.75 -14.94
N GLU A 233 2.13 -10.83 -15.83
CA GLU A 233 1.58 -10.80 -17.19
C GLU A 233 2.05 -12.01 -18.02
N GLU A 234 3.31 -12.44 -17.86
CA GLU A 234 3.81 -13.69 -18.45
C GLU A 234 3.04 -14.91 -17.93
N ALA A 235 2.79 -14.97 -16.60
CA ALA A 235 2.02 -16.05 -15.97
C ALA A 235 0.53 -16.02 -16.39
N ASN A 236 -0.07 -14.83 -16.46
CA ASN A 236 -1.44 -14.65 -16.97
C ASN A 236 -1.57 -15.18 -18.40
N SER A 237 -0.63 -14.81 -19.27
CA SER A 237 -0.58 -15.29 -20.64
C SER A 237 -0.39 -16.81 -20.72
N LYS A 238 0.53 -17.36 -19.94
CA LYS A 238 0.82 -18.81 -19.85
C LYS A 238 -0.41 -19.64 -19.51
N HIS A 239 -1.25 -19.15 -18.59
CA HIS A 239 -2.40 -19.89 -18.07
C HIS A 239 -3.74 -19.40 -18.65
N GLY A 240 -3.75 -18.42 -19.54
CA GLY A 240 -4.96 -17.87 -20.14
C GLY A 240 -5.86 -17.13 -19.12
N ARG A 241 -5.24 -16.47 -18.13
CA ARG A 241 -5.95 -15.66 -17.12
C ARG A 241 -6.38 -14.33 -17.73
N THR A 242 -7.67 -14.03 -17.69
CA THR A 242 -8.27 -12.82 -18.28
C THR A 242 -9.30 -12.21 -17.34
N GLY A 243 -9.62 -10.93 -17.50
CA GLY A 243 -10.58 -10.21 -16.65
C GLY A 243 -10.22 -10.35 -15.17
N ASP A 244 -11.21 -10.63 -14.35
CA ASP A 244 -11.06 -10.78 -12.88
C ASP A 244 -10.20 -11.97 -12.44
N ALA A 245 -9.87 -12.86 -13.36
CA ALA A 245 -8.95 -13.96 -13.09
C ALA A 245 -7.47 -13.57 -13.25
N LYS A 246 -7.14 -12.38 -13.76
CA LYS A 246 -5.75 -11.90 -13.78
C LYS A 246 -5.18 -11.81 -12.38
N LEU A 247 -3.89 -12.07 -12.26
CA LEU A 247 -3.16 -11.92 -10.99
C LEU A 247 -3.14 -10.46 -10.57
N GLY A 248 -3.53 -10.20 -9.33
CA GLY A 248 -3.36 -8.93 -8.67
C GLY A 248 -2.05 -8.84 -7.87
N TRP A 249 -1.73 -7.67 -7.34
CA TRP A 249 -0.59 -7.50 -6.45
C TRP A 249 -0.93 -6.61 -5.25
N GLY A 250 -0.19 -6.77 -4.14
CA GLY A 250 -0.32 -5.96 -2.96
C GLY A 250 1.03 -5.69 -2.27
N LEU A 251 1.10 -4.57 -1.57
CA LEU A 251 2.19 -4.24 -0.66
C LEU A 251 1.65 -4.38 0.77
N THR A 252 1.76 -5.59 1.32
CA THR A 252 1.05 -6.01 2.53
C THR A 252 1.72 -5.61 3.83
N GLU A 253 2.99 -5.20 3.79
CA GLU A 253 3.65 -4.43 4.83
C GLU A 253 4.61 -3.42 4.22
N VAL A 254 4.59 -2.20 4.73
CA VAL A 254 5.55 -1.16 4.34
C VAL A 254 5.71 -0.12 5.45
N ASN A 255 6.94 0.30 5.66
CA ASN A 255 7.27 1.53 6.36
C ASN A 255 8.70 1.95 5.99
N VAL A 256 9.19 3.09 6.48
CA VAL A 256 10.53 3.60 6.15
C VAL A 256 11.61 2.60 6.59
N THR A 257 11.53 2.11 7.82
CA THR A 257 12.48 1.16 8.42
C THR A 257 11.73 0.14 9.29
N TYR A 258 12.30 -1.05 9.48
CA TYR A 258 11.73 -2.06 10.39
C TYR A 258 12.31 -1.98 11.81
N ILE A 259 13.31 -1.12 12.05
CA ILE A 259 13.80 -0.73 13.37
C ILE A 259 13.88 0.78 13.40
N ASN A 260 13.07 1.41 14.24
CA ASN A 260 13.06 2.85 14.37
C ASN A 260 13.19 3.22 15.86
N PRO A 261 14.42 3.39 16.39
CA PRO A 261 14.61 3.86 17.74
C PRO A 261 14.28 5.35 17.89
N ASP A 262 14.30 6.08 16.78
CA ASP A 262 14.01 7.49 16.75
C ASP A 262 12.51 7.73 16.63
N ARG A 263 11.95 8.41 17.61
CA ARG A 263 10.55 8.85 17.64
C ARG A 263 10.40 10.33 17.30
N GLU A 264 11.42 10.92 16.69
CA GLU A 264 11.38 12.32 16.34
C GLU A 264 10.37 12.59 15.21
N ILE A 265 9.39 13.40 15.53
CA ILE A 265 8.36 13.83 14.58
C ILE A 265 8.95 14.70 13.47
N ALA A 266 10.00 15.46 13.78
CA ALA A 266 10.70 16.35 12.84
C ALA A 266 11.78 15.63 12.02
N GLY A 267 12.07 14.36 12.30
CA GLY A 267 13.10 13.58 11.62
C GLY A 267 12.63 12.90 10.34
N ILE A 268 13.17 11.73 10.08
CA ILE A 268 12.94 10.93 8.86
C ILE A 268 12.41 9.52 9.14
N GLY A 269 12.21 9.17 10.41
CA GLY A 269 11.72 7.85 10.83
C GLY A 269 10.24 7.64 10.54
N ASN A 270 9.73 6.48 10.96
CA ASN A 270 8.36 6.08 10.71
C ASN A 270 7.31 7.08 11.23
N PRO A 271 7.43 7.67 12.46
CA PRO A 271 6.44 8.62 12.97
C PRO A 271 6.64 10.06 12.46
N SER A 272 7.68 10.32 11.66
CA SER A 272 8.01 11.67 11.19
C SER A 272 7.02 12.19 10.15
N PHE A 273 7.05 13.51 9.92
CA PHE A 273 6.29 14.12 8.83
C PHE A 273 6.67 13.53 7.47
N LEU A 274 7.98 13.39 7.21
CA LEU A 274 8.48 12.76 5.98
C LEU A 274 8.13 11.28 5.86
N GLY A 275 8.05 10.56 6.99
CA GLY A 275 7.52 9.20 7.04
C GLY A 275 6.08 9.12 6.55
N GLY A 276 5.24 10.08 6.94
CA GLY A 276 3.87 10.19 6.44
C GLY A 276 3.80 10.47 4.94
N GLN A 277 4.64 11.38 4.41
CA GLN A 277 4.75 11.62 2.96
C GLN A 277 5.26 10.37 2.21
N PHE A 278 6.17 9.60 2.82
CA PHE A 278 6.61 8.31 2.27
C PHE A 278 5.44 7.32 2.14
N ILE A 279 4.60 7.20 3.16
CA ILE A 279 3.39 6.35 3.10
C ILE A 279 2.44 6.83 2.01
N ALA A 280 2.24 8.14 1.86
CA ALA A 280 1.44 8.69 0.75
C ALA A 280 2.02 8.31 -0.63
N GLU A 281 3.35 8.32 -0.80
CA GLU A 281 3.98 7.83 -2.03
C GLU A 281 3.75 6.33 -2.25
N MET A 282 3.70 5.51 -1.21
CA MET A 282 3.37 4.07 -1.36
C MET A 282 1.95 3.87 -1.86
N TYR A 283 0.98 4.60 -1.33
CA TYR A 283 -0.37 4.61 -1.89
C TYR A 283 -0.38 5.16 -3.32
N GLY A 284 0.41 6.19 -3.61
CA GLY A 284 0.60 6.73 -4.96
C GLY A 284 1.10 5.67 -5.96
N LEU A 285 2.05 4.82 -5.56
CA LEU A 285 2.48 3.68 -6.37
C LEU A 285 1.36 2.65 -6.54
N GLY A 286 0.57 2.43 -5.48
CA GLY A 286 -0.61 1.57 -5.56
C GLY A 286 -1.65 2.09 -6.56
N LEU A 287 -1.92 3.40 -6.56
CA LEU A 287 -2.79 4.07 -7.53
C LEU A 287 -2.26 3.92 -8.96
N GLU A 288 -0.97 4.19 -9.17
CA GLU A 288 -0.33 4.17 -10.49
C GLU A 288 -0.28 2.78 -11.12
N PHE A 289 -0.04 1.75 -10.32
CA PHE A 289 0.18 0.37 -10.79
C PHE A 289 -0.97 -0.58 -10.47
N GLY A 290 -2.12 -0.06 -10.01
CA GLY A 290 -3.31 -0.85 -9.77
C GLY A 290 -3.12 -1.92 -8.68
N ALA A 291 -2.56 -1.54 -7.53
CA ALA A 291 -2.48 -2.44 -6.39
C ALA A 291 -3.87 -2.86 -5.91
N PHE A 292 -4.03 -4.11 -5.51
CA PHE A 292 -5.18 -4.55 -4.75
C PHE A 292 -5.27 -3.80 -3.41
N THR A 293 -4.15 -3.77 -2.67
CA THR A 293 -4.03 -3.05 -1.40
C THR A 293 -2.60 -2.64 -1.11
N VAL A 294 -2.45 -1.57 -0.33
CA VAL A 294 -1.19 -1.13 0.28
C VAL A 294 -1.44 -0.98 1.77
N ASN A 295 -0.72 -1.75 2.58
CA ASN A 295 -0.93 -1.84 4.02
C ASN A 295 0.31 -1.40 4.79
N PRO A 296 0.42 -0.13 5.21
CA PRO A 296 1.47 0.28 6.11
C PRO A 296 1.46 -0.51 7.43
N TRP A 297 2.60 -0.74 8.01
CA TRP A 297 2.75 -1.31 9.33
C TRP A 297 2.89 -0.18 10.33
N CYS A 298 2.03 -0.01 11.33
CA CYS A 298 0.76 -0.68 11.63
C CYS A 298 -0.24 0.31 12.27
N LEU A 299 -1.47 -0.13 12.59
CA LEU A 299 -2.51 0.72 13.20
C LEU A 299 -2.05 1.37 14.49
N VAL A 300 -1.64 0.55 15.45
CA VAL A 300 -1.15 0.99 16.77
C VAL A 300 -0.01 0.08 17.20
N GLU A 301 1.07 0.67 17.68
CA GLU A 301 2.18 -0.06 18.29
C GLU A 301 1.93 -0.34 19.77
N THR A 302 2.75 -1.16 20.39
CA THR A 302 2.73 -1.38 21.84
C THR A 302 3.84 -0.58 22.52
N ASP A 303 3.59 -0.12 23.72
CA ASP A 303 4.57 0.54 24.61
C ASP A 303 5.72 -0.38 25.08
N ARG A 304 5.70 -1.66 24.70
CA ARG A 304 6.79 -2.62 25.00
C ARG A 304 7.96 -2.56 24.04
N VAL A 305 7.79 -1.97 22.85
CA VAL A 305 8.84 -1.90 21.83
C VAL A 305 9.49 -0.52 21.81
N GLN A 306 10.73 -0.50 21.38
CA GLN A 306 11.51 0.75 21.25
C GLN A 306 11.16 1.50 19.94
N THR A 307 10.47 0.85 19.02
CA THR A 307 10.05 1.39 17.74
C THR A 307 8.63 1.94 17.82
N ASP A 308 8.33 2.93 16.99
CA ASP A 308 6.99 3.46 16.81
C ASP A 308 6.65 3.44 15.32
N PHE A 309 5.83 2.47 14.92
CA PHE A 309 5.31 2.33 13.57
C PHE A 309 3.87 2.82 13.45
N GLY A 310 3.29 3.24 14.57
CA GLY A 310 1.87 3.49 14.69
C GLY A 310 1.36 4.55 13.73
N PHE A 311 0.28 4.22 13.06
CA PHE A 311 -0.63 5.12 12.37
C PHE A 311 -1.28 6.08 13.37
N LEU A 312 -1.69 5.54 14.51
CA LEU A 312 -1.96 6.26 15.74
C LEU A 312 -0.78 6.04 16.69
N GLY A 313 -0.45 7.03 17.48
CA GLY A 313 0.64 6.98 18.45
C GLY A 313 0.52 5.83 19.44
N LEU A 314 1.53 5.67 20.27
CA LEU A 314 1.55 4.64 21.32
C LEU A 314 0.32 4.75 22.23
N PRO A 315 -0.08 3.69 22.93
CA PRO A 315 -1.23 3.70 23.85
C PRO A 315 -1.21 4.79 24.91
N SER A 316 -0.02 5.32 25.27
CA SER A 316 0.13 6.49 26.16
C SER A 316 0.00 7.85 25.46
N GLU A 317 0.08 7.88 24.11
CA GLU A 317 0.19 9.08 23.29
C GLU A 317 -0.60 8.93 21.98
N PHE A 318 -1.77 8.38 22.03
CA PHE A 318 -2.55 7.89 20.87
C PHE A 318 -3.10 8.98 19.94
N TYR A 319 -2.37 9.97 19.61
CA TYR A 319 -2.78 10.96 18.63
C TYR A 319 -2.45 10.50 17.18
N PRO A 320 -3.22 10.98 16.19
CA PRO A 320 -2.94 10.68 14.78
C PRO A 320 -1.56 11.17 14.34
N ARG A 321 -0.85 10.34 13.63
CA ARG A 321 0.48 10.66 13.08
C ARG A 321 0.38 11.26 11.68
N SER A 322 1.51 11.68 11.14
CA SER A 322 1.58 12.19 9.77
C SER A 322 1.03 11.19 8.75
N SER A 323 1.34 9.90 8.90
CA SER A 323 0.80 8.84 8.04
C SER A 323 -0.72 8.75 8.08
N TYR A 324 -1.35 9.01 9.23
CA TYR A 324 -2.81 9.04 9.38
C TYR A 324 -3.43 10.15 8.51
N TYR A 325 -2.97 11.37 8.67
CA TYR A 325 -3.57 12.50 7.95
C TYR A 325 -3.33 12.43 6.43
N HIS A 326 -2.16 11.93 6.00
CA HIS A 326 -1.92 11.67 4.59
C HIS A 326 -2.87 10.60 4.05
N THR A 327 -3.07 9.51 4.80
CA THR A 327 -4.02 8.45 4.42
C THR A 327 -5.45 9.00 4.38
N GLN A 328 -5.86 9.76 5.39
CA GLN A 328 -7.21 10.33 5.48
C GLN A 328 -7.51 11.23 4.26
N MET A 329 -6.61 12.13 3.91
CA MET A 329 -6.75 12.98 2.72
C MET A 329 -6.90 12.13 1.44
N MET A 330 -6.02 11.14 1.26
CA MET A 330 -6.04 10.30 0.05
C MET A 330 -7.26 9.39 -0.01
N ALA A 331 -7.55 8.67 1.06
CA ALA A 331 -8.67 7.72 1.10
C ALA A 331 -10.04 8.41 0.97
N SER A 332 -10.16 9.65 1.44
CA SER A 332 -11.39 10.43 1.32
C SER A 332 -11.65 10.94 -0.10
N HIS A 333 -10.60 11.26 -0.85
CA HIS A 333 -10.74 12.02 -2.09
C HIS A 333 -10.19 11.31 -3.34
N MET A 334 -9.16 10.48 -3.23
CA MET A 334 -8.56 9.84 -4.41
C MET A 334 -9.35 8.62 -4.86
N LYS A 335 -10.15 8.79 -5.89
CA LYS A 335 -11.08 7.80 -6.46
C LYS A 335 -10.99 7.78 -7.98
N GLY A 336 -11.72 6.84 -8.61
CA GLY A 336 -11.86 6.72 -10.05
C GLY A 336 -10.60 6.17 -10.71
N ARG A 337 -9.86 6.97 -11.47
CA ARG A 337 -8.66 6.56 -12.20
C ARG A 337 -7.45 7.39 -11.83
N PHE A 338 -6.29 6.78 -11.88
CA PHE A 338 -5.01 7.48 -11.75
C PHE A 338 -4.77 8.40 -12.95
N LEU A 339 -4.26 9.60 -12.68
CA LEU A 339 -3.79 10.55 -13.69
C LEU A 339 -2.26 10.60 -13.67
N PRO A 340 -1.58 10.37 -14.82
CA PRO A 340 -0.14 10.60 -14.92
C PRO A 340 0.23 11.99 -14.43
N SER A 341 1.20 12.05 -13.53
CA SER A 341 1.64 13.31 -12.94
C SER A 341 3.15 13.35 -12.78
N SER A 342 3.74 14.52 -12.90
CA SER A 342 5.19 14.72 -12.80
C SER A 342 5.54 16.10 -12.23
N SER A 343 6.77 16.24 -11.79
CA SER A 343 7.34 17.47 -11.25
C SER A 343 8.71 17.72 -11.85
N SER A 344 9.05 18.98 -12.12
CA SER A 344 10.38 19.40 -12.53
C SER A 344 11.41 19.36 -11.41
N ASN A 345 10.97 19.13 -10.15
CA ASN A 345 11.83 19.01 -8.97
C ASN A 345 11.64 17.64 -8.30
N SER A 346 12.73 16.90 -8.09
CA SER A 346 12.71 15.56 -7.50
C SER A 346 12.28 15.51 -6.02
N PHE A 347 12.36 16.60 -5.30
CA PHE A 347 11.86 16.70 -3.92
C PHE A 347 10.35 16.97 -3.86
N VAL A 348 9.74 17.42 -4.95
CA VAL A 348 8.30 17.67 -5.00
C VAL A 348 7.61 16.55 -5.77
N ARG A 349 6.66 15.87 -5.13
CA ARG A 349 5.97 14.69 -5.67
C ARG A 349 4.49 14.96 -5.83
N PRO A 350 3.97 14.99 -7.05
CA PRO A 350 2.54 15.00 -7.31
C PRO A 350 1.98 13.57 -7.37
N ILE A 351 0.72 13.43 -6.95
CA ILE A 351 -0.13 12.26 -7.16
C ILE A 351 -1.49 12.79 -7.58
N ALA A 352 -2.06 12.28 -8.67
CA ALA A 352 -3.32 12.79 -9.17
C ALA A 352 -4.29 11.67 -9.56
N THR A 353 -5.58 11.91 -9.33
CA THR A 353 -6.68 11.03 -9.72
C THR A 353 -7.85 11.84 -10.27
N ALA A 354 -8.77 11.19 -10.98
CA ALA A 354 -10.04 11.77 -11.35
C ALA A 354 -11.13 10.71 -11.36
N ASP A 355 -12.32 11.08 -10.92
CA ASP A 355 -13.55 10.31 -11.09
C ASP A 355 -14.55 11.06 -12.01
N GLU A 356 -15.84 10.77 -11.90
CA GLU A 356 -16.89 11.44 -12.71
C GLU A 356 -17.11 12.89 -12.31
N ASP A 357 -16.84 13.24 -11.05
CA ASP A 357 -17.20 14.53 -10.45
C ASP A 357 -15.99 15.46 -10.26
N GLU A 358 -14.84 14.92 -9.87
CA GLU A 358 -13.70 15.67 -9.36
C GLU A 358 -12.38 15.26 -10.00
N ILE A 359 -11.40 16.18 -9.93
CA ILE A 359 -9.98 15.94 -10.16
C ILE A 359 -9.29 16.25 -8.84
N VAL A 360 -8.47 15.33 -8.38
CA VAL A 360 -7.71 15.47 -7.12
C VAL A 360 -6.23 15.47 -7.42
N VAL A 361 -5.53 16.49 -6.95
CA VAL A 361 -4.07 16.58 -7.07
C VAL A 361 -3.45 16.83 -5.70
N MET A 362 -2.72 15.83 -5.18
CA MET A 362 -1.88 15.98 -4.00
C MET A 362 -0.46 16.34 -4.44
N ILE A 363 0.13 17.34 -3.81
CA ILE A 363 1.49 17.79 -4.06
C ILE A 363 2.24 17.77 -2.74
N MET A 364 3.35 17.01 -2.67
CA MET A 364 4.17 16.86 -1.49
C MET A 364 5.53 17.53 -1.71
N ASN A 365 5.82 18.60 -0.99
CA ASN A 365 7.17 19.16 -0.91
C ASN A 365 7.91 18.47 0.24
N ARG A 366 8.89 17.62 -0.11
CA ARG A 366 9.73 16.87 0.83
C ARG A 366 11.04 17.60 1.15
N ASP A 367 11.32 18.74 0.51
CA ASP A 367 12.47 19.57 0.83
C ASP A 367 12.35 20.12 2.26
N GLN A 368 13.38 19.93 3.07
CA GLN A 368 13.37 20.33 4.48
C GLN A 368 13.59 21.84 4.66
N TYR A 369 14.07 22.54 3.62
CA TYR A 369 14.58 23.91 3.75
C TYR A 369 13.91 24.91 2.82
N HIS A 370 13.38 24.46 1.66
CA HIS A 370 12.95 25.37 0.60
C HIS A 370 11.45 25.28 0.33
N ALA A 371 10.83 26.44 0.32
CA ALA A 371 9.51 26.64 -0.26
C ALA A 371 9.64 26.89 -1.76
N PHE A 372 8.61 26.54 -2.54
CA PHE A 372 8.59 26.72 -3.98
C PHE A 372 7.31 27.42 -4.44
N GLU A 373 7.46 28.46 -5.24
CA GLU A 373 6.36 28.91 -6.10
C GLU A 373 6.25 27.94 -7.27
N PHE A 374 5.03 27.49 -7.59
CA PHE A 374 4.81 26.54 -8.67
C PHE A 374 3.63 26.91 -9.56
N ASP A 375 3.64 26.34 -10.77
CA ASP A 375 2.49 26.23 -11.63
C ASP A 375 2.09 24.75 -11.77
N LEU A 376 0.82 24.46 -11.44
CA LEU A 376 0.18 23.17 -11.70
C LEU A 376 -0.55 23.25 -13.06
N ILE A 377 -0.08 22.50 -14.03
CA ILE A 377 -0.60 22.45 -15.40
C ILE A 377 -1.48 21.21 -15.56
N LEU A 378 -2.76 21.38 -15.83
CA LEU A 378 -3.76 20.31 -15.87
C LEU A 378 -3.89 19.64 -17.25
N SER A 379 -3.18 20.10 -18.27
CA SER A 379 -3.11 19.45 -19.59
C SER A 379 -2.11 18.28 -19.64
N GLY A 380 -1.33 18.06 -18.58
CA GLY A 380 -0.27 17.05 -18.54
C GLY A 380 1.03 17.46 -19.24
N GLU A 381 1.00 18.50 -20.04
CA GLU A 381 2.15 19.05 -20.76
C GLU A 381 2.12 20.58 -20.80
N GLY A 382 3.22 21.21 -21.10
CA GLY A 382 3.34 22.67 -21.19
C GLY A 382 4.62 23.19 -20.56
N VAL A 383 4.82 24.49 -20.66
CA VAL A 383 5.96 25.22 -20.09
C VAL A 383 5.47 26.36 -19.20
N SER A 384 6.24 26.68 -18.19
CA SER A 384 5.99 27.76 -17.26
C SER A 384 7.29 28.50 -16.96
N PRO A 385 7.23 29.84 -16.72
CA PRO A 385 8.37 30.62 -16.24
C PRO A 385 8.72 30.33 -14.77
N LYS A 386 7.89 29.60 -14.01
CA LYS A 386 8.17 29.24 -12.63
C LYS A 386 9.31 28.21 -12.53
N SER A 387 10.05 28.27 -11.44
CA SER A 387 11.13 27.32 -11.15
C SER A 387 10.64 25.90 -10.89
N LEU A 388 9.41 25.75 -10.38
CA LEU A 388 8.74 24.47 -10.18
C LEU A 388 7.52 24.38 -11.09
N VAL A 389 7.49 23.36 -11.93
CA VAL A 389 6.35 23.02 -12.79
C VAL A 389 5.86 21.63 -12.41
N ILE A 390 4.57 21.53 -12.20
CA ILE A 390 3.87 20.29 -11.87
C ILE A 390 2.86 20.00 -12.97
N HIS A 391 2.87 18.81 -13.50
CA HIS A 391 1.93 18.34 -14.50
C HIS A 391 1.00 17.30 -13.90
N ALA A 392 -0.29 17.42 -14.20
CA ALA A 392 -1.31 16.39 -13.98
C ALA A 392 -2.12 16.25 -15.28
N ASP A 393 -2.15 15.05 -15.85
CA ASP A 393 -2.82 14.77 -17.12
C ASP A 393 -4.34 14.61 -16.95
N ALA A 394 -4.99 15.74 -16.66
CA ALA A 394 -6.44 15.83 -16.56
C ALA A 394 -7.11 16.22 -17.89
N GLY A 395 -6.32 16.52 -18.92
CA GLY A 395 -6.81 16.94 -20.24
C GLY A 395 -7.44 18.35 -20.27
N LEU A 396 -7.08 19.21 -19.31
CA LEU A 396 -7.64 20.57 -19.19
C LEU A 396 -6.57 21.63 -19.50
N ASP A 397 -6.88 22.55 -20.40
CA ASP A 397 -6.04 23.74 -20.65
C ASP A 397 -6.22 24.77 -19.52
N LYS A 398 -5.65 24.44 -18.35
CA LYS A 398 -5.71 25.26 -17.14
C LYS A 398 -4.42 25.20 -16.34
N VAL A 399 -4.03 26.32 -15.77
CA VAL A 399 -2.88 26.46 -14.88
C VAL A 399 -3.35 27.05 -13.55
N ILE A 400 -2.86 26.44 -12.45
CA ILE A 400 -3.08 26.91 -11.08
C ILE A 400 -1.71 27.31 -10.52
N SER A 401 -1.54 28.57 -10.12
CA SER A 401 -0.32 29.07 -9.51
C SER A 401 -0.49 29.19 -8.00
N ASP A 402 0.48 28.65 -7.24
CA ASP A 402 0.48 28.70 -5.77
C ASP A 402 1.92 28.61 -5.22
N THR A 403 2.04 28.58 -3.92
CA THR A 403 3.31 28.38 -3.19
C THR A 403 3.17 27.20 -2.26
N ILE A 404 4.12 26.28 -2.28
CA ILE A 404 4.19 25.17 -1.33
C ILE A 404 5.38 25.35 -0.38
N PRO A 405 5.13 25.51 0.94
CA PRO A 405 6.19 25.59 1.94
C PRO A 405 7.04 24.31 1.99
N ASN A 406 8.20 24.41 2.63
CA ASN A 406 9.01 23.22 2.93
C ASN A 406 8.25 22.23 3.83
N GLN A 407 8.55 20.94 3.69
CA GLN A 407 7.88 19.86 4.42
C GLN A 407 6.36 20.09 4.56
N THR A 408 5.71 20.24 3.42
CA THR A 408 4.26 20.51 3.35
C THR A 408 3.63 19.65 2.25
N THR A 409 2.44 19.18 2.52
CA THR A 409 1.56 18.53 1.56
C THR A 409 0.36 19.44 1.33
N GLN A 410 0.05 19.72 0.06
CA GLN A 410 -1.17 20.37 -0.37
C GLN A 410 -1.99 19.40 -1.20
N MET A 411 -3.31 19.40 -1.01
CA MET A 411 -4.23 18.63 -1.85
C MET A 411 -5.30 19.56 -2.40
N PHE A 412 -5.40 19.59 -3.72
CA PHE A 412 -6.40 20.34 -4.46
C PHE A 412 -7.51 19.40 -4.90
N ILE A 413 -8.73 19.71 -4.51
CA ILE A 413 -9.96 19.12 -5.04
C ILE A 413 -10.50 20.09 -6.07
N LEU A 414 -10.57 19.66 -7.31
CA LEU A 414 -10.94 20.50 -8.44
C LEU A 414 -12.23 19.99 -9.10
N SER A 415 -13.05 20.89 -9.61
CA SER A 415 -14.15 20.52 -10.49
C SER A 415 -13.64 19.95 -11.81
N LYS A 416 -14.51 19.39 -12.62
CA LYS A 416 -14.20 18.94 -14.00
C LYS A 416 -13.73 20.04 -14.94
N THR A 417 -13.91 21.29 -14.57
CA THR A 417 -13.40 22.46 -15.31
C THR A 417 -12.13 23.05 -14.70
N GLY A 418 -11.58 22.38 -13.66
CA GLY A 418 -10.35 22.77 -12.99
C GLY A 418 -10.52 23.96 -12.02
N GLU A 419 -11.75 24.26 -11.55
CA GLU A 419 -11.96 25.24 -10.48
C GLU A 419 -11.66 24.59 -9.14
N ILE A 420 -10.97 25.30 -8.23
CA ILE A 420 -10.67 24.81 -6.88
C ILE A 420 -11.98 24.77 -6.09
N LEU A 421 -12.41 23.58 -5.70
CA LEU A 421 -13.56 23.35 -4.84
C LEU A 421 -13.13 23.33 -3.38
N LYS A 422 -11.95 22.77 -3.10
CA LYS A 422 -11.37 22.69 -1.77
C LYS A 422 -9.86 22.52 -1.86
N LYS A 423 -9.15 23.06 -0.89
CA LYS A 423 -7.71 22.87 -0.72
C LYS A 423 -7.41 22.45 0.72
N TYR A 424 -6.61 21.43 0.87
CA TYR A 424 -6.02 21.03 2.16
C TYR A 424 -4.55 21.44 2.20
N THR A 425 -4.10 21.85 3.37
CA THR A 425 -2.69 22.12 3.65
C THR A 425 -2.28 21.45 4.94
N TYR A 426 -1.30 20.54 4.86
CA TYR A 426 -0.74 19.82 6.00
C TYR A 426 0.77 19.93 5.98
N GLY A 427 1.35 20.60 6.96
CA GLY A 427 2.78 20.82 7.05
C GLY A 427 3.39 20.25 8.35
N ILE A 428 4.71 20.28 8.43
CA ILE A 428 5.44 19.79 9.61
C ILE A 428 5.00 20.47 10.91
N SER A 429 4.60 21.74 10.86
CA SER A 429 4.08 22.47 12.03
C SER A 429 2.79 21.84 12.57
N HIS A 430 1.89 21.37 11.71
CA HIS A 430 0.69 20.65 12.12
C HIS A 430 1.07 19.34 12.82
N ASN A 431 2.02 18.59 12.25
CA ASN A 431 2.48 17.33 12.83
C ASN A 431 3.13 17.52 14.20
N ILE A 432 3.96 18.55 14.38
CA ILE A 432 4.59 18.88 15.68
C ILE A 432 3.54 19.26 16.74
N LEU A 433 2.49 19.94 16.35
CA LEU A 433 1.44 20.41 17.25
C LEU A 433 0.26 19.41 17.37
N ASN A 434 0.34 18.25 16.72
CA ASN A 434 -0.74 17.25 16.62
C ASN A 434 -2.06 17.84 16.12
N LEU A 435 -1.99 18.71 15.12
CA LEU A 435 -3.14 19.34 14.50
C LEU A 435 -3.50 18.63 13.17
N PRO A 436 -4.79 18.56 12.82
CA PRO A 436 -5.23 18.09 11.51
C PRO A 436 -4.81 19.06 10.39
N PRO A 437 -4.91 18.64 9.12
CA PRO A 437 -4.76 19.54 7.98
C PRO A 437 -5.72 20.72 8.03
N ASP A 438 -5.24 21.91 7.68
CA ASP A 438 -6.12 23.04 7.39
C ASP A 438 -6.91 22.79 6.09
N SER A 439 -8.13 23.31 6.01
CA SER A 439 -8.95 23.22 4.80
C SER A 439 -9.57 24.58 4.45
N GLU A 440 -9.46 24.99 3.20
CA GLU A 440 -10.00 26.21 2.60
C GLU A 440 -11.06 25.86 1.55
#